data_6fd48a0bb9c51e609d8042cdf205ba51
#
_entry.id   6fd48a0bb9c51e609d8042cdf205ba51
#
_cell.length_a   1.000
_cell.length_b   1.000
_cell.length_c   1.000
_cell.angle_alpha   90.00
_cell.angle_beta   90.00
_cell.angle_gamma   90.00
#
_symmetry.space_group_name_H-M   'P 1'
#
loop_
_entity.id
_entity.type
_entity.pdbx_description
1 polymer ?
#
loop_
_entity_poly.entity_id
_entity_poly.type
_entity_poly.pdbx_seq_one_letter_code
_entity_poly.pdbx_strand_id
1 'polypeptide(L)'
;MTKQRSNHKIPRRTFLKVCAAAAAAGLTACGKTQAAAALPELTVGSDNYPPFIYMNNDSTPTGIDVDIATEAFARMGYAVRLEIIDWEQKTKLVESGAIDCIWGCFSMDGREQLYRWVGPYMVSRQVVAVNADSSIETLADLAGKTMMVQST
;
A
#
# COMPACT_ATOMS: atom_id res chain seq x y z
N MET A 1 -30.78 47.02 49.48
CA MET A 1 -30.81 47.04 47.99
C MET A 1 -31.36 45.75 47.48
N THR A 2 -32.66 45.69 47.21
CA THR A 2 -33.38 44.44 46.85
C THR A 2 -33.42 44.32 45.34
N LYS A 3 -32.76 43.27 44.81
CA LYS A 3 -32.69 42.97 43.38
C LYS A 3 -33.97 42.25 42.93
N GLN A 4 -34.82 42.97 42.22
CA GLN A 4 -36.10 42.48 41.68
C GLN A 4 -35.81 41.53 40.51
N ARG A 5 -36.16 40.23 40.63
CA ARG A 5 -36.09 39.25 39.53
C ARG A 5 -37.31 39.42 38.64
N SER A 6 -37.11 39.89 37.45
CA SER A 6 -38.13 39.92 36.42
C SER A 6 -38.40 38.51 35.89
N ASN A 7 -39.61 38.03 36.16
CA ASN A 7 -40.09 36.71 35.78
C ASN A 7 -40.80 36.83 34.40
N HIS A 8 -40.05 36.83 33.30
CA HIS A 8 -40.61 36.87 31.94
C HIS A 8 -41.18 35.49 31.60
N LYS A 9 -42.50 35.35 31.69
CA LYS A 9 -43.22 34.15 31.22
C LYS A 9 -43.37 34.23 29.71
N ILE A 10 -42.66 33.37 28.99
CA ILE A 10 -42.78 33.22 27.53
C ILE A 10 -44.15 32.59 27.23
N PRO A 11 -45.03 33.18 26.39
CA PRO A 11 -46.31 32.58 26.07
C PRO A 11 -46.15 31.29 25.27
N ARG A 12 -46.96 30.29 25.55
CA ARG A 12 -46.91 28.95 24.94
C ARG A 12 -46.81 28.95 23.40
N ARG A 13 -47.46 29.92 22.75
CA ARG A 13 -47.42 30.06 21.30
C ARG A 13 -46.04 30.50 20.76
N THR A 14 -45.28 31.28 21.54
CA THR A 14 -43.91 31.71 21.18
C THR A 14 -42.93 30.57 21.38
N PHE A 15 -43.10 29.77 22.42
CA PHE A 15 -42.29 28.58 22.67
C PHE A 15 -42.44 27.54 21.55
N LEU A 16 -43.67 27.26 21.10
CA LEU A 16 -43.93 26.31 20.00
C LEU A 16 -43.31 26.79 18.65
N LYS A 17 -43.33 28.10 18.38
CA LYS A 17 -42.70 28.66 17.16
C LYS A 17 -41.17 28.58 17.21
N VAL A 18 -40.56 28.77 18.37
CA VAL A 18 -39.11 28.64 18.56
C VAL A 18 -38.67 27.18 18.46
N CYS A 19 -39.42 26.24 19.01
CA CYS A 19 -39.12 24.81 18.87
C CYS A 19 -39.28 24.30 17.45
N ALA A 20 -40.26 24.78 16.67
CA ALA A 20 -40.43 24.40 15.28
C ALA A 20 -39.31 24.97 14.38
N ALA A 21 -38.81 26.16 14.65
CA ALA A 21 -37.67 26.74 13.93
C ALA A 21 -36.35 26.02 14.26
N ALA A 22 -36.16 25.60 15.51
CA ALA A 22 -34.98 24.80 15.93
C ALA A 22 -34.97 23.40 15.31
N ALA A 23 -36.14 22.74 15.15
CA ALA A 23 -36.26 21.45 14.50
C ALA A 23 -35.98 21.51 13.00
N ALA A 24 -36.37 22.60 12.31
CA ALA A 24 -36.07 22.79 10.89
C ALA A 24 -34.57 23.09 10.63
N ALA A 25 -33.88 23.77 11.54
CA ALA A 25 -32.44 24.00 11.44
C ALA A 25 -31.59 22.77 11.75
N GLY A 26 -32.10 21.83 12.57
CA GLY A 26 -31.41 20.58 12.92
C GLY A 26 -31.40 19.54 11.81
N LEU A 27 -32.34 19.60 10.86
CA LEU A 27 -32.45 18.61 9.77
C LEU A 27 -31.51 18.91 8.57
N THR A 28 -30.92 20.11 8.47
CA THR A 28 -29.98 20.47 7.41
C THR A 28 -28.52 20.22 7.80
N ALA A 29 -28.22 19.84 9.06
CA ALA A 29 -26.86 19.56 9.53
C ALA A 29 -26.42 18.08 9.35
N CYS A 30 -27.32 17.16 8.94
CA CYS A 30 -27.02 15.73 8.71
C CYS A 30 -26.89 15.42 7.22
N GLY A 31 -26.04 16.11 6.49
CA GLY A 31 -25.91 15.90 5.04
C GLY A 31 -24.55 16.21 4.44
N LYS A 32 -23.55 16.52 5.25
CA LYS A 32 -22.16 16.46 4.77
C LYS A 32 -21.61 15.10 5.12
N THR A 33 -21.84 14.11 4.26
CA THR A 33 -20.95 12.97 4.16
C THR A 33 -19.59 13.57 3.87
N GLN A 34 -18.76 13.72 4.89
CA GLN A 34 -17.37 14.09 4.74
C GLN A 34 -16.78 12.95 3.92
N ALA A 35 -16.58 13.16 2.63
CA ALA A 35 -15.84 12.21 1.82
C ALA A 35 -14.55 11.96 2.59
N ALA A 36 -14.32 10.70 3.00
CA ALA A 36 -13.09 10.32 3.64
C ALA A 36 -11.98 10.83 2.74
N ALA A 37 -11.10 11.67 3.27
CA ALA A 37 -9.98 12.19 2.51
C ALA A 37 -9.24 10.96 1.94
N ALA A 38 -9.04 10.92 0.62
CA ALA A 38 -8.28 9.85 0.01
C ALA A 38 -6.90 9.80 0.67
N LEU A 39 -6.44 8.58 0.98
CA LEU A 39 -5.10 8.40 1.53
C LEU A 39 -4.07 8.91 0.52
N PRO A 40 -2.98 9.51 0.99
CA PRO A 40 -1.85 9.81 0.12
C PRO A 40 -1.35 8.53 -0.53
N GLU A 41 -1.04 8.59 -1.82
CA GLU A 41 -0.63 7.42 -2.60
C GLU A 41 0.89 7.36 -2.70
N LEU A 42 1.43 6.13 -2.57
CA LEU A 42 2.83 5.81 -2.83
C LEU A 42 2.93 4.95 -4.09
N THR A 43 3.84 5.31 -4.99
CA THR A 43 4.15 4.53 -6.17
C THR A 43 5.26 3.52 -5.87
N VAL A 44 4.92 2.25 -5.98
CA VAL A 44 5.82 1.13 -5.72
C VAL A 44 6.19 0.46 -7.03
N GLY A 45 7.48 0.53 -7.40
CA GLY A 45 8.00 -0.13 -8.60
C GLY A 45 8.43 -1.57 -8.34
N SER A 46 8.07 -2.49 -9.23
CA SER A 46 8.46 -3.89 -9.16
C SER A 46 8.65 -4.53 -10.52
N ASP A 47 9.30 -5.68 -10.54
CA ASP A 47 9.33 -6.57 -11.70
C ASP A 47 8.08 -7.46 -11.74
N ASN A 48 7.82 -8.06 -12.89
CA ASN A 48 6.80 -9.11 -13.04
C ASN A 48 7.37 -10.46 -12.62
N TYR A 49 7.09 -10.88 -11.39
CA TYR A 49 7.70 -12.07 -10.78
C TYR A 49 6.67 -12.94 -10.05
N PRO A 50 5.90 -13.79 -10.77
CA PRO A 50 4.95 -14.71 -10.14
C PRO A 50 5.66 -15.73 -9.21
N PRO A 51 5.04 -16.11 -8.09
CA PRO A 51 3.72 -15.73 -7.58
C PRO A 51 3.73 -14.49 -6.68
N PHE A 52 4.84 -13.77 -6.61
CA PHE A 52 5.03 -12.66 -5.68
C PHE A 52 4.39 -11.37 -6.16
N ILE A 53 4.71 -10.96 -7.38
CA ILE A 53 4.11 -9.79 -8.05
C ILE A 53 3.89 -10.11 -9.51
N TYR A 54 2.67 -9.95 -10.00
CA TYR A 54 2.34 -10.12 -11.41
C TYR A 54 1.01 -9.43 -11.72
N MET A 55 0.74 -9.23 -13.01
CA MET A 55 -0.55 -8.73 -13.46
C MET A 55 -1.49 -9.89 -13.72
N ASN A 56 -2.69 -9.86 -13.15
CA ASN A 56 -3.74 -10.81 -13.50
C ASN A 56 -4.35 -10.50 -14.89
N ASN A 57 -5.33 -11.29 -15.30
CA ASN A 57 -5.99 -11.13 -16.59
C ASN A 57 -6.73 -9.79 -16.76
N ASP A 58 -7.10 -9.14 -15.66
CA ASP A 58 -7.76 -7.83 -15.62
C ASP A 58 -6.76 -6.68 -15.51
N SER A 59 -5.46 -6.95 -15.73
CA SER A 59 -4.37 -5.99 -15.56
C SER A 59 -4.29 -5.37 -14.17
N THR A 60 -4.72 -6.12 -13.15
CA THR A 60 -4.61 -5.71 -11.75
C THR A 60 -3.38 -6.38 -11.14
N PRO A 61 -2.50 -5.61 -10.47
CA PRO A 61 -1.38 -6.19 -9.73
C PRO A 61 -1.88 -7.15 -8.64
N THR A 62 -1.29 -8.32 -8.58
CA THR A 62 -1.65 -9.37 -7.63
C THR A 62 -0.42 -10.17 -7.21
N GLY A 63 -0.52 -10.90 -6.12
CA GLY A 63 0.54 -11.75 -5.60
C GLY A 63 0.86 -11.48 -4.13
N ILE A 64 1.71 -12.31 -3.57
CA ILE A 64 2.06 -12.31 -2.15
C ILE A 64 2.60 -10.94 -1.71
N ASP A 65 3.50 -10.37 -2.49
CA ASP A 65 4.14 -9.09 -2.17
C ASP A 65 3.18 -7.91 -2.35
N VAL A 66 2.22 -8.01 -3.29
CA VAL A 66 1.16 -7.01 -3.46
C VAL A 66 0.30 -6.92 -2.20
N ASP A 67 -0.11 -8.07 -1.66
CA ASP A 67 -0.92 -8.13 -0.45
C ASP A 67 -0.15 -7.58 0.76
N ILE A 68 1.11 -7.98 0.91
CA ILE A 68 1.97 -7.51 2.02
C ILE A 68 2.20 -6.00 1.92
N ALA A 69 2.56 -5.47 0.74
CA ALA A 69 2.81 -4.05 0.55
C ALA A 69 1.54 -3.23 0.80
N THR A 70 0.41 -3.66 0.24
CA THR A 70 -0.87 -2.99 0.41
C THR A 70 -1.26 -2.90 1.88
N GLU A 71 -1.18 -3.99 2.62
CA GLU A 71 -1.51 -4.02 4.05
C GLU A 71 -0.51 -3.20 4.89
N ALA A 72 0.78 -3.30 4.61
CA ALA A 72 1.81 -2.56 5.34
C ALA A 72 1.64 -1.05 5.18
N PHE A 73 1.46 -0.56 3.97
CA PHE A 73 1.27 0.87 3.71
C PHE A 73 -0.09 1.38 4.17
N ALA A 74 -1.16 0.57 4.08
CA ALA A 74 -2.46 0.94 4.62
C ALA A 74 -2.41 1.19 6.13
N ARG A 75 -1.69 0.37 6.89
CA ARG A 75 -1.44 0.60 8.33
C ARG A 75 -0.67 1.87 8.62
N MET A 76 0.12 2.34 7.69
CA MET A 76 0.87 3.60 7.78
C MET A 76 0.05 4.81 7.29
N GLY A 77 -1.17 4.60 6.80
CA GLY A 77 -2.05 5.66 6.30
C GLY A 77 -1.80 6.05 4.85
N TYR A 78 -1.24 5.15 4.03
CA TYR A 78 -1.00 5.34 2.60
C TYR A 78 -1.80 4.35 1.76
N ALA A 79 -2.20 4.78 0.56
CA ALA A 79 -2.60 3.91 -0.53
C ALA A 79 -1.36 3.52 -1.36
N VAL A 80 -1.41 2.36 -2.00
CA VAL A 80 -0.32 1.86 -2.85
C VAL A 80 -0.79 1.85 -4.31
N ARG A 81 0.01 2.44 -5.18
CA ARG A 81 -0.05 2.25 -6.63
C ARG A 81 1.16 1.44 -7.06
N LEU A 82 0.93 0.18 -7.41
CA LEU A 82 1.97 -0.73 -7.81
C LEU A 82 2.16 -0.67 -9.32
N GLU A 83 3.39 -0.50 -9.77
CA GLU A 83 3.77 -0.43 -11.18
C GLU A 83 4.78 -1.52 -11.52
N ILE A 84 4.52 -2.25 -12.59
CA ILE A 84 5.53 -3.10 -13.21
C ILE A 84 6.43 -2.20 -14.05
N ILE A 85 7.71 -2.15 -13.70
CA ILE A 85 8.70 -1.28 -14.32
C ILE A 85 9.69 -2.07 -15.17
N ASP A 86 10.41 -1.37 -16.03
CA ASP A 86 11.65 -1.91 -16.59
C ASP A 86 12.68 -2.06 -15.46
N TRP A 87 12.97 -3.31 -15.10
CA TRP A 87 13.81 -3.62 -13.94
C TRP A 87 15.23 -3.04 -14.04
N GLU A 88 15.76 -2.91 -15.24
CA GLU A 88 17.07 -2.30 -15.45
C GLU A 88 17.08 -0.79 -15.09
N GLN A 89 15.93 -0.14 -15.12
CA GLN A 89 15.78 1.28 -14.81
C GLN A 89 15.46 1.56 -13.32
N LYS A 90 15.29 0.52 -12.50
CA LYS A 90 14.83 0.63 -11.10
C LYS A 90 15.55 1.70 -10.27
N THR A 91 16.87 1.72 -10.33
CA THR A 91 17.69 2.69 -9.60
C THR A 91 17.40 4.12 -10.03
N LYS A 92 17.42 4.35 -11.36
CA LYS A 92 17.14 5.66 -11.93
C LYS A 92 15.73 6.17 -11.62
N LEU A 93 14.74 5.27 -11.60
CA LEU A 93 13.36 5.62 -11.31
C LEU A 93 13.19 6.06 -9.83
N VAL A 94 13.85 5.37 -8.91
CA VAL A 94 13.85 5.76 -7.48
C VAL A 94 14.63 7.07 -7.27
N GLU A 95 15.80 7.22 -7.87
CA GLU A 95 16.62 8.42 -7.73
C GLU A 95 15.94 9.68 -8.30
N SER A 96 15.18 9.52 -9.37
CA SER A 96 14.42 10.63 -9.97
C SER A 96 13.12 10.94 -9.24
N GLY A 97 12.68 10.09 -8.32
CA GLY A 97 11.36 10.19 -7.66
C GLY A 97 10.19 9.84 -8.58
N ALA A 98 10.43 9.15 -9.70
CA ALA A 98 9.36 8.63 -10.54
C ALA A 98 8.58 7.51 -9.85
N ILE A 99 9.25 6.76 -8.98
CA ILE A 99 8.67 5.83 -8.01
C ILE A 99 9.19 6.17 -6.62
N ASP A 100 8.40 5.92 -5.59
CA ASP A 100 8.77 6.22 -4.20
C ASP A 100 9.66 5.13 -3.60
N CYS A 101 9.44 3.88 -3.97
CA CYS A 101 10.26 2.75 -3.54
C CYS A 101 10.20 1.58 -4.52
N ILE A 102 11.15 0.66 -4.34
CA ILE A 102 11.19 -0.65 -5.02
C ILE A 102 10.72 -1.70 -4.00
N TRP A 103 9.85 -2.59 -4.44
CA TRP A 103 9.36 -3.71 -3.63
C TRP A 103 9.35 -4.99 -4.46
N GLY A 104 9.70 -6.11 -3.84
CA GLY A 104 9.60 -7.44 -4.43
C GLY A 104 10.95 -8.14 -4.48
N CYS A 105 11.02 -9.37 -4.01
CA CYS A 105 12.10 -10.37 -4.04
C CYS A 105 13.54 -9.87 -4.37
N PHE A 106 13.83 -8.62 -4.00
CA PHE A 106 15.07 -7.93 -4.33
C PHE A 106 16.07 -8.10 -3.18
N SER A 107 17.14 -8.87 -3.44
CA SER A 107 18.17 -9.14 -2.44
C SER A 107 18.99 -7.90 -2.12
N MET A 108 19.27 -7.73 -0.83
CA MET A 108 20.16 -6.71 -0.31
C MET A 108 21.64 -7.10 -0.49
N ASP A 109 21.95 -8.39 -0.63
CA ASP A 109 23.32 -8.92 -0.66
C ASP A 109 24.14 -8.28 -1.79
N GLY A 110 25.27 -7.66 -1.42
CA GLY A 110 26.16 -6.95 -2.33
C GLY A 110 25.63 -5.60 -2.82
N ARG A 111 24.50 -5.12 -2.29
CA ARG A 111 23.85 -3.86 -2.65
C ARG A 111 23.56 -2.97 -1.45
N GLU A 112 24.13 -3.28 -0.31
CA GLU A 112 23.86 -2.66 0.99
C GLU A 112 24.03 -1.15 0.96
N GLN A 113 24.94 -0.65 0.14
CA GLN A 113 25.27 0.77 0.02
C GLN A 113 24.52 1.48 -1.11
N LEU A 114 23.77 0.75 -1.95
CA LEU A 114 23.10 1.34 -3.12
C LEU A 114 21.74 1.94 -2.78
N TYR A 115 21.08 1.45 -1.74
CA TYR A 115 19.75 1.85 -1.37
C TYR A 115 19.62 2.03 0.14
N ARG A 116 18.59 2.76 0.54
CA ARG A 116 18.13 2.75 1.92
C ARG A 116 17.17 1.57 2.10
N TRP A 117 17.65 0.52 2.72
CA TRP A 117 16.89 -0.71 2.92
C TRP A 117 15.95 -0.66 4.11
N VAL A 118 14.81 -1.31 3.97
CA VAL A 118 13.84 -1.59 5.04
C VAL A 118 13.51 -3.08 5.01
N GLY A 119 13.66 -3.76 6.10
CA GLY A 119 13.47 -5.21 6.21
C GLY A 119 14.75 -5.94 6.56
N PRO A 120 14.91 -7.24 6.27
CA PRO A 120 14.13 -8.06 5.32
C PRO A 120 12.73 -8.42 5.84
N TYR A 121 11.76 -8.51 4.95
CA TYR A 121 10.40 -8.93 5.27
C TYR A 121 10.12 -10.39 4.88
N MET A 122 11.00 -10.99 4.07
CA MET A 122 10.90 -12.37 3.59
C MET A 122 12.29 -12.96 3.42
N VAL A 123 12.39 -14.29 3.51
CA VAL A 123 13.62 -15.05 3.26
C VAL A 123 13.35 -16.00 2.10
N SER A 124 14.25 -16.04 1.13
CA SER A 124 14.22 -16.98 0.02
C SER A 124 15.55 -17.75 -0.09
N ARG A 125 15.55 -18.85 -0.83
CA ARG A 125 16.76 -19.61 -1.13
C ARG A 125 16.87 -19.79 -2.64
N GLN A 126 18.06 -19.56 -3.16
CA GLN A 126 18.39 -19.95 -4.52
C GLN A 126 18.59 -21.46 -4.57
N VAL A 127 17.96 -22.11 -5.53
CA VAL A 127 18.07 -23.56 -5.74
C VAL A 127 18.32 -23.84 -7.21
N VAL A 128 18.93 -24.97 -7.50
CA VAL A 128 19.06 -25.49 -8.87
C VAL A 128 18.00 -26.58 -9.05
N ALA A 129 17.12 -26.41 -10.02
CA ALA A 129 16.17 -27.44 -10.43
C ALA A 129 16.78 -28.29 -11.54
N VAL A 130 16.71 -29.58 -11.37
CA VAL A 130 17.18 -30.57 -12.35
C VAL A 130 16.03 -31.54 -12.68
N ASN A 131 16.16 -32.28 -13.79
CA ASN A 131 15.22 -33.34 -14.11
C ASN A 131 15.21 -34.40 -12.97
N ALA A 132 14.05 -34.94 -12.64
CA ALA A 132 13.90 -35.94 -11.58
C ALA A 132 14.76 -37.19 -11.78
N ASP A 133 15.03 -37.57 -13.04
CA ASP A 133 15.87 -38.72 -13.41
C ASP A 133 17.35 -38.34 -13.58
N SER A 134 17.74 -37.11 -13.21
CA SER A 134 19.11 -36.63 -13.33
C SER A 134 20.00 -37.27 -12.25
N SER A 135 21.25 -37.55 -12.60
CA SER A 135 22.30 -37.96 -11.64
C SER A 135 22.93 -36.80 -10.88
N ILE A 136 22.41 -35.56 -11.03
CA ILE A 136 22.90 -34.36 -10.35
C ILE A 136 22.24 -34.31 -8.97
N GLU A 137 23.00 -34.53 -7.91
CA GLU A 137 22.51 -34.47 -6.53
C GLU A 137 23.14 -33.32 -5.73
N THR A 138 24.31 -32.85 -6.16
CA THR A 138 25.07 -31.81 -5.48
C THR A 138 25.49 -30.70 -6.43
N LEU A 139 25.88 -29.55 -5.89
CA LEU A 139 26.40 -28.43 -6.70
C LEU A 139 27.71 -28.84 -7.42
N ALA A 140 28.49 -29.78 -6.89
CA ALA A 140 29.72 -30.26 -7.54
C ALA A 140 29.43 -30.99 -8.86
N ASP A 141 28.28 -31.66 -8.96
CA ASP A 141 27.88 -32.42 -10.17
C ASP A 141 27.50 -31.45 -11.34
N LEU A 142 27.41 -30.19 -11.06
CA LEU A 142 27.16 -29.16 -12.07
C LEU A 142 28.42 -28.79 -12.88
N ALA A 143 29.59 -29.25 -12.46
CA ALA A 143 30.83 -28.98 -13.17
C ALA A 143 30.74 -29.40 -14.64
N GLY A 144 31.02 -28.45 -15.56
CA GLY A 144 30.94 -28.69 -17.00
C GLY A 144 29.52 -28.77 -17.58
N LYS A 145 28.47 -28.48 -16.79
CA LYS A 145 27.08 -28.45 -17.24
C LYS A 145 26.68 -27.01 -17.65
N THR A 146 25.74 -26.94 -18.56
CA THR A 146 25.10 -25.66 -18.93
C THR A 146 23.89 -25.43 -18.04
N MET A 147 23.83 -24.28 -17.38
CA MET A 147 22.68 -23.86 -16.56
C MET A 147 21.97 -22.69 -17.21
N MET A 148 20.63 -22.71 -17.10
CA MET A 148 19.80 -21.55 -17.46
C MET A 148 19.57 -20.73 -16.20
N VAL A 149 19.74 -19.43 -16.31
CA VAL A 149 19.49 -18.48 -15.21
C VAL A 149 18.66 -17.30 -15.72
N GLN A 150 17.90 -16.69 -14.83
CA GLN A 150 17.22 -15.44 -15.13
C GLN A 150 18.27 -14.31 -15.17
N SER A 151 18.19 -13.45 -16.18
CA SER A 151 18.94 -12.20 -16.22
C SER A 151 18.38 -11.24 -15.17
N THR A 152 19.23 -10.59 -14.37
CA THR A 152 18.84 -9.65 -13.31
C THR A 152 19.54 -8.31 -13.46
#